data_4e9694e2feee9a1c7030ed2fa594eebb
#
_entry.id   4e9694e2feee9a1c7030ed2fa594eebb
#
_cell.length_a   1.000
_cell.length_b   1.000
_cell.length_c   1.000
_cell.angle_alpha   90.00
_cell.angle_beta   90.00
_cell.angle_gamma   90.00
#
_symmetry.space_group_name_H-M   'P 1'
#
loop_
_entity.id
_entity.type
_entity.pdbx_description
1 polymer ?
#
loop_
_entity_poly.entity_id
_entity_poly.type
_entity_poly.pdbx_seq_one_letter_code
_entity_poly.pdbx_strand_id
1 'polypeptide(L)'
;MIAAHTDSPCLKLKPKSASTKSGYLMVNVQTYGGGLWHTWFDRDLSVAGRVILRDDDGSFLHRLVKITRPLLRVPTLAIHLNRSVAFR
;
A
#
# COMPACT_ATOMS: atom_id res chain seq x y z
N MET A 1 -22.18 20.99 -18.67
CA MET A 1 -21.71 19.68 -18.16
C MET A 1 -20.84 19.93 -16.94
N ILE A 2 -21.07 19.18 -15.88
CA ILE A 2 -20.24 19.22 -14.67
C ILE A 2 -19.54 17.88 -14.54
N ALA A 3 -18.22 17.89 -14.40
CA ALA A 3 -17.43 16.69 -14.24
C ALA A 3 -16.48 16.86 -13.06
N ALA A 4 -16.29 15.79 -12.29
CA ALA A 4 -15.41 15.83 -11.12
C ALA A 4 -14.76 14.48 -10.90
N HIS A 5 -13.60 14.51 -10.28
CA HIS A 5 -12.88 13.32 -9.84
C HIS A 5 -13.46 12.87 -8.50
N THR A 6 -13.95 11.66 -8.43
CA THR A 6 -14.64 11.16 -7.23
C THR A 6 -13.94 9.98 -6.55
N ASP A 7 -12.91 9.43 -7.16
CA ASP A 7 -12.14 8.33 -6.58
C ASP A 7 -10.76 8.81 -6.12
N SER A 8 -10.02 7.93 -5.47
CA SER A 8 -8.68 8.23 -4.97
C SER A 8 -7.72 7.11 -5.41
N PRO A 9 -6.49 7.46 -5.81
CA PRO A 9 -5.47 6.45 -6.04
C PRO A 9 -5.03 5.82 -4.73
N CYS A 10 -4.29 4.74 -4.81
CA CYS A 10 -3.78 4.06 -3.62
C CYS A 10 -2.44 3.37 -3.91
N LEU A 11 -1.77 2.96 -2.84
CA LEU A 11 -0.64 2.05 -2.91
C LEU A 11 -1.17 0.64 -2.72
N LYS A 12 -0.75 -0.27 -3.56
CA LYS A 12 -1.24 -1.65 -3.57
C LYS A 12 -0.08 -2.59 -3.25
N LEU A 13 -0.30 -3.53 -2.34
CA LEU A 13 0.72 -4.51 -1.99
C LEU A 13 1.05 -5.39 -3.19
N LYS A 14 2.33 -5.63 -3.43
CA LYS A 14 2.78 -6.59 -4.44
C LYS A 14 2.57 -8.02 -3.95
N PRO A 15 2.43 -9.00 -4.86
CA PRO A 15 2.31 -10.41 -4.47
C PRO A 15 3.45 -10.89 -3.56
N LYS A 16 4.68 -10.46 -3.82
CA LYS A 16 5.80 -10.66 -2.89
C LYS A 16 6.03 -9.38 -2.14
N SER A 17 5.31 -9.20 -1.04
CA SER A 17 5.29 -7.95 -0.31
C SER A 17 6.33 -7.85 0.79
N ALA A 18 6.74 -8.97 1.38
CA ALA A 18 7.67 -8.95 2.50
C ALA A 18 9.09 -8.58 2.06
N SER A 19 9.72 -7.69 2.79
CA SER A 19 11.08 -7.25 2.54
C SER A 19 11.70 -6.74 3.83
N THR A 20 13.02 -6.89 3.96
CA THR A 20 13.76 -6.27 5.05
C THR A 20 14.93 -5.49 4.49
N LYS A 21 15.15 -4.30 5.02
CA LYS A 21 16.26 -3.45 4.59
C LYS A 21 16.67 -2.57 5.77
N SER A 22 17.97 -2.50 6.05
CA SER A 22 18.52 -1.66 7.12
C SER A 22 17.89 -1.94 8.48
N GLY A 23 17.51 -3.21 8.74
CA GLY A 23 16.90 -3.59 10.01
C GLY A 23 15.42 -3.28 10.17
N TYR A 24 14.78 -2.74 9.14
CA TYR A 24 13.35 -2.42 9.17
C TYR A 24 12.53 -3.48 8.44
N LEU A 25 11.34 -3.76 8.98
CA LEU A 25 10.35 -4.56 8.28
C LEU A 25 9.67 -3.68 7.23
N MET A 26 9.66 -4.13 6.00
CA MET A 26 9.14 -3.35 4.88
C MET A 26 8.16 -4.19 4.06
N VAL A 27 7.26 -3.52 3.37
CA VAL A 27 6.38 -4.15 2.40
C VAL A 27 6.58 -3.50 1.03
N ASN A 28 6.61 -4.32 0.00
CA ASN A 28 6.72 -3.84 -1.37
C ASN A 28 5.34 -3.47 -1.89
N VAL A 29 5.24 -2.28 -2.47
CA VAL A 29 3.97 -1.76 -3.00
C VAL A 29 4.17 -1.29 -4.42
N GLN A 30 3.05 -1.18 -5.14
CA GLN A 30 2.99 -0.54 -6.44
C GLN A 30 1.92 0.54 -6.40
N THR A 31 2.10 1.56 -7.23
CA THR A 31 1.08 2.61 -7.33
C THR A 31 -0.10 2.10 -8.15
N TYR A 32 -1.29 2.50 -7.76
CA TYR A 32 -2.51 2.19 -8.48
C TYR A 32 -3.28 3.48 -8.74
N GLY A 33 -3.45 3.81 -10.01
CA GLY A 33 -4.05 5.06 -10.43
C GLY A 33 -3.02 6.17 -10.61
N GLY A 34 -3.47 7.33 -11.05
CA GLY A 34 -2.65 8.53 -11.12
C GLY A 34 -2.82 9.36 -9.86
N GLY A 35 -1.72 9.93 -9.34
CA GLY A 35 -1.84 10.71 -8.13
C GLY A 35 -0.63 11.59 -7.86
N LEU A 36 -0.81 12.50 -6.93
CA LEU A 36 0.25 13.36 -6.43
C LEU A 36 0.98 12.61 -5.31
N TRP A 37 1.89 11.72 -5.69
CA TRP A 37 2.49 10.78 -4.77
C TRP A 37 3.34 11.44 -3.68
N HIS A 38 3.87 12.64 -3.94
CA HIS A 38 4.63 13.37 -2.92
C HIS A 38 3.79 13.71 -1.69
N THR A 39 2.47 13.75 -1.82
CA THR A 39 1.58 14.00 -0.68
C THR A 39 1.39 12.80 0.23
N TRP A 40 1.89 11.63 -0.18
CA TRP A 40 1.77 10.39 0.58
C TRP A 40 2.94 10.15 1.54
N PHE A 41 4.01 10.95 1.42
CA PHE A 41 5.17 10.79 2.29
C PHE A 41 4.87 11.21 3.72
N ASP A 42 5.51 10.52 4.67
CA ASP A 42 5.48 10.84 6.11
C ASP A 42 4.07 10.90 6.70
N ARG A 43 3.16 10.13 6.13
CA ARG A 43 1.78 10.00 6.62
C ARG A 43 1.57 8.60 7.16
N ASP A 44 0.77 8.51 8.22
CA ASP A 44 0.37 7.21 8.75
C ASP A 44 -0.64 6.57 7.80
N LEU A 45 -0.36 5.34 7.42
CA LEU A 45 -1.18 4.59 6.48
C LEU A 45 -1.75 3.35 7.15
N SER A 46 -2.98 3.03 6.84
CA SER A 46 -3.63 1.79 7.26
C SER A 46 -3.76 0.85 6.08
N VAL A 47 -4.25 -0.36 6.34
CA VAL A 47 -4.39 -1.39 5.32
C VAL A 47 -5.83 -1.86 5.28
N ALA A 48 -6.35 -2.00 4.07
CA ALA A 48 -7.66 -2.60 3.85
C ALA A 48 -7.61 -3.39 2.54
N GLY A 49 -8.35 -4.46 2.47
CA GLY A 49 -8.36 -5.24 1.26
C GLY A 49 -9.11 -6.54 1.40
N ARG A 50 -8.97 -7.36 0.38
CA ARG A 50 -9.57 -8.67 0.34
C ARG A 50 -8.49 -9.72 0.61
N VAL A 51 -8.83 -10.68 1.47
CA VAL A 51 -8.00 -11.84 1.72
C VAL A 51 -8.74 -13.11 1.30
N ILE A 52 -7.99 -14.11 0.88
CA ILE A 52 -8.52 -15.42 0.54
C ILE A 52 -8.02 -16.39 1.58
N LEU A 53 -8.94 -17.01 2.28
CA LEU A 53 -8.65 -17.98 3.32
C LEU A 53 -8.95 -19.38 2.84
N ARG A 54 -8.13 -20.33 3.26
CA ARG A 54 -8.36 -21.75 2.99
C ARG A 54 -9.09 -22.35 4.19
N ASP A 55 -10.26 -22.94 3.93
CA ASP A 55 -11.04 -23.62 4.96
C ASP A 55 -10.53 -25.04 5.18
N ASP A 56 -10.93 -25.65 6.30
CA ASP A 56 -10.51 -27.01 6.68
C ASP A 56 -10.95 -28.06 5.66
N ASP A 57 -12.05 -27.81 4.94
CA ASP A 57 -12.56 -28.72 3.90
C ASP A 57 -11.88 -28.49 2.53
N GLY A 58 -10.92 -27.59 2.44
CA GLY A 58 -10.20 -27.27 1.21
C GLY A 58 -10.83 -26.20 0.34
N SER A 59 -11.97 -25.64 0.71
CA SER A 59 -12.57 -24.54 -0.03
C SER A 59 -11.92 -23.20 0.31
N PHE A 60 -12.11 -22.21 -0.58
CA PHE A 60 -11.56 -20.88 -0.39
C PHE A 60 -12.66 -19.90 -0.01
N LEU A 61 -12.38 -19.07 0.98
CA LEU A 61 -13.28 -18.02 1.44
C LEU A 61 -12.68 -16.66 1.14
N HIS A 62 -13.51 -15.72 0.69
CA HIS A 62 -13.13 -14.34 0.49
C HIS A 62 -13.60 -13.52 1.68
N ARG A 63 -12.70 -12.73 2.24
CA ARG A 63 -13.01 -11.83 3.36
C ARG A 63 -12.49 -10.45 3.08
N LEU A 64 -13.27 -9.43 3.44
CA LEU A 64 -12.81 -8.05 3.44
C LEU A 64 -12.22 -7.74 4.81
N VAL A 65 -11.03 -7.16 4.81
CA VAL A 65 -10.30 -6.81 6.02
C VAL A 65 -9.99 -5.33 6.01
N LYS A 66 -10.19 -4.67 7.13
CA LYS A 66 -9.81 -3.28 7.32
C LYS A 66 -9.14 -3.13 8.69
N ILE A 67 -7.90 -2.67 8.68
CA ILE A 67 -7.17 -2.38 9.90
C ILE A 67 -7.23 -0.88 10.11
N THR A 68 -7.89 -0.42 11.16
CA THR A 68 -8.18 0.99 11.36
C THR A 68 -7.03 1.77 12.01
N ARG A 69 -6.08 1.08 12.62
CA ARG A 69 -4.91 1.73 13.23
C ARG A 69 -3.80 1.95 12.20
N PRO A 70 -2.97 2.99 12.38
CA PRO A 70 -1.82 3.19 11.50
C PRO A 70 -0.81 2.06 11.63
N LEU A 71 -0.35 1.51 10.51
CA LEU A 71 0.63 0.42 10.47
C LEU A 71 1.85 0.75 9.63
N LEU A 72 1.70 1.59 8.62
CA LEU A 72 2.70 1.76 7.56
C LEU A 72 3.00 3.23 7.35
N ARG A 73 4.17 3.50 6.80
CA ARG A 73 4.58 4.86 6.45
C ARG A 73 5.56 4.79 5.28
N VAL A 74 5.47 5.77 4.37
CA VAL A 74 6.45 5.96 3.30
C VAL A 74 7.34 7.14 3.73
N PRO A 75 8.58 6.89 4.16
CA PRO A 75 9.44 7.98 4.63
C PRO A 75 9.93 8.85 3.49
N THR A 76 10.07 10.15 3.76
CA THR A 76 10.70 11.09 2.85
C THR A 76 12.21 10.95 2.95
N LEU A 77 12.87 10.81 1.80
CA LEU A 77 14.32 10.73 1.72
C LEU A 77 14.88 11.95 0.98
N ALA A 78 16.21 12.11 0.99
CA ALA A 78 16.87 13.10 0.16
C ALA A 78 16.45 12.90 -1.29
N ILE A 79 16.37 13.99 -2.05
CA ILE A 79 15.75 13.98 -3.37
C ILE A 79 16.41 12.98 -4.34
N HIS A 80 17.71 12.78 -4.23
CA HIS A 80 18.43 11.82 -5.06
C HIS A 80 18.13 10.37 -4.67
N LEU A 81 17.62 10.13 -3.46
CA LEU A 81 17.18 8.81 -2.99
C LEU A 81 15.70 8.58 -3.24
N ASN A 82 14.89 9.63 -3.20
CA ASN A 82 13.45 9.50 -3.41
C ASN A 82 13.11 8.87 -4.76
N ARG A 83 13.85 9.20 -5.80
CA ARG A 83 13.60 8.66 -7.13
C ARG A 83 13.80 7.16 -7.20
N SER A 84 14.63 6.61 -6.32
CA SER A 84 14.92 5.19 -6.35
C SER A 84 14.08 4.38 -5.38
N VAL A 85 13.47 4.99 -4.38
CA VAL A 85 12.81 4.26 -3.28
C VAL A 85 11.30 4.41 -3.29
N ALA A 86 10.77 5.55 -3.73
CA ALA A 86 9.38 5.94 -3.47
C ALA A 86 8.34 4.94 -3.98
N PHE A 87 8.50 4.36 -5.16
CA PHE A 87 7.42 3.59 -5.78
C PHE A 87 7.93 2.38 -6.55
N ARG A 88 8.74 1.61 -5.92
CA ARG A 88 9.28 0.39 -6.51
C ARG A 88 8.36 -0.79 -6.36
#